data_9d7279f1dfc9e1ae1857b73b6df5315b
#
_entry.id   9d7279f1dfc9e1ae1857b73b6df5315b
#
_cell.length_a   1.000
_cell.length_b   1.000
_cell.length_c   1.000
_cell.angle_alpha   90.00
_cell.angle_beta   90.00
_cell.angle_gamma   90.00
#
_symmetry.space_group_name_H-M   'P 1'
#
loop_
_entity.id
_entity.type
_entity.pdbx_description
1 polymer ?
#
loop_
_entity_poly.entity_id
_entity_poly.type
_entity_poly.pdbx_seq_one_letter_code
_entity_poly.pdbx_strand_id
1 'polypeptide(L)'
;TSGFLYRKVAERLPRDRVRVIMPTTVGLGFSSKIPASDHTLNNHIGWINTVLKELELNEVIYAGQDWGGPIGMGALSLSPEMLKGAVLMNTVFNAPKEKADLTTMHARVKTPILGELLVELLFNPFEQLARVQGDPSSWSDDVIRLYGKPVLESGNSKAILSMMRMVPDGPDPVSYTH
;
A
#
# COMPACT_ATOMS: atom_id res chain seq x y z
N THR A 1 -1.97 -2.11 0.55
CA THR A 1 -3.10 -3.03 0.29
C THR A 1 -4.42 -2.49 0.85
N SER A 2 -5.19 -3.28 1.57
CA SER A 2 -6.48 -2.93 2.16
C SER A 2 -6.34 -2.68 3.66
N GLY A 3 -7.15 -1.79 4.23
CA GLY A 3 -7.28 -1.61 5.69
C GLY A 3 -7.58 -2.91 6.44
N PHE A 4 -8.19 -3.86 5.77
CA PHE A 4 -8.46 -5.21 6.29
C PHE A 4 -7.19 -5.97 6.75
N LEU A 5 -6.00 -5.57 6.28
CA LEU A 5 -4.72 -6.13 6.72
C LEU A 5 -4.56 -6.06 8.25
N TYR A 6 -4.96 -4.96 8.84
CA TYR A 6 -4.77 -4.69 10.27
C TYR A 6 -5.92 -5.18 11.17
N ARG A 7 -6.91 -5.94 10.63
CA ARG A 7 -8.09 -6.40 11.38
C ARG A 7 -7.75 -7.08 12.71
N LYS A 8 -6.78 -8.01 12.70
CA LYS A 8 -6.36 -8.74 13.91
C LYS A 8 -5.65 -7.86 14.94
N VAL A 9 -4.98 -6.81 14.49
CA VAL A 9 -4.37 -5.81 15.37
C VAL A 9 -5.46 -4.94 15.97
N ALA A 10 -6.37 -4.44 15.15
CA ALA A 10 -7.49 -3.60 15.59
C ALA A 10 -8.39 -4.29 16.62
N GLU A 11 -8.59 -5.61 16.49
CA GLU A 11 -9.35 -6.42 17.46
C GLU A 11 -8.73 -6.45 18.85
N ARG A 12 -7.39 -6.30 18.94
CA ARG A 12 -6.65 -6.36 20.21
C ARG A 12 -6.41 -5.01 20.86
N LEU A 13 -6.73 -3.92 20.17
CA LEU A 13 -6.58 -2.58 20.72
C LEU A 13 -7.74 -2.22 21.65
N PRO A 14 -7.50 -1.48 22.74
CA PRO A 14 -8.54 -1.06 23.68
C PRO A 14 -9.47 -0.03 23.02
N ARG A 15 -10.68 -0.46 22.66
CA ARG A 15 -11.67 0.33 21.91
C ARG A 15 -12.20 1.55 22.66
N ASP A 16 -12.09 1.53 23.96
CA ASP A 16 -12.47 2.62 24.87
C ASP A 16 -11.45 3.76 24.90
N ARG A 17 -10.22 3.52 24.44
CA ARG A 17 -9.11 4.48 24.49
C ARG A 17 -8.50 4.82 23.14
N VAL A 18 -8.78 4.03 22.13
CA VAL A 18 -8.14 4.17 20.81
C VAL A 18 -9.18 4.16 19.70
N ARG A 19 -9.20 5.23 18.91
CA ARG A 19 -9.92 5.25 17.62
C ARG A 19 -9.00 4.66 16.55
N VAL A 20 -9.37 3.52 15.98
CA VAL A 20 -8.60 2.86 14.92
C VAL A 20 -9.12 3.30 13.55
N ILE A 21 -8.23 3.82 12.71
CA ILE A 21 -8.51 4.22 11.34
C ILE A 21 -7.68 3.36 10.40
N MET A 22 -8.32 2.63 9.53
CA MET A 22 -7.69 1.69 8.60
C MET A 22 -8.08 2.04 7.15
N PRO A 23 -7.49 3.08 6.57
CA PRO A 23 -7.81 3.45 5.20
C PRO A 23 -7.37 2.36 4.22
N THR A 24 -8.19 2.14 3.20
CA THR A 24 -7.80 1.32 2.05
C THR A 24 -7.24 2.24 0.98
N THR A 25 -6.05 1.93 0.49
CA THR A 25 -5.38 2.69 -0.56
C THR A 25 -6.29 2.84 -1.79
N VAL A 26 -6.34 4.04 -2.36
CA VAL A 26 -7.09 4.31 -3.61
C VAL A 26 -6.64 3.34 -4.71
N GLY A 27 -7.59 2.85 -5.46
CA GLY A 27 -7.39 1.79 -6.46
C GLY A 27 -7.55 0.36 -5.93
N LEU A 28 -7.40 0.15 -4.61
CA LEU A 28 -7.48 -1.17 -3.98
C LEU A 28 -8.76 -1.34 -3.16
N GLY A 29 -9.06 -2.59 -2.80
CA GLY A 29 -10.23 -2.94 -2.00
C GLY A 29 -11.50 -2.26 -2.53
N PHE A 30 -12.27 -1.66 -1.65
CA PHE A 30 -13.50 -0.92 -1.97
C PHE A 30 -13.29 0.58 -2.21
N SER A 31 -12.05 1.07 -2.18
CA SER A 31 -11.73 2.45 -2.52
C SER A 31 -11.95 2.73 -4.01
N SER A 32 -12.11 4.00 -4.37
CA SER A 32 -12.31 4.46 -5.75
C SER A 32 -11.27 3.87 -6.70
N LYS A 33 -11.72 3.48 -7.88
CA LYS A 33 -10.86 3.00 -8.95
C LYS A 33 -10.46 4.18 -9.83
N ILE A 34 -9.19 4.24 -10.16
CA ILE A 34 -8.58 5.36 -10.88
C ILE A 34 -7.76 4.85 -12.07
N PRO A 35 -7.47 5.69 -13.06
CA PRO A 35 -6.57 5.35 -14.16
C PRO A 35 -5.19 4.92 -13.66
N ALA A 36 -4.55 4.01 -14.40
CA ALA A 36 -3.20 3.52 -14.07
C ALA A 36 -2.16 4.65 -13.97
N SER A 37 -2.30 5.70 -14.79
CA SER A 37 -1.45 6.89 -14.79
C SER A 37 -1.45 7.67 -13.48
N ASP A 38 -2.55 7.58 -12.72
CA ASP A 38 -2.76 8.39 -11.52
C ASP A 38 -2.20 7.70 -10.27
N HIS A 39 -1.77 6.44 -10.41
CA HIS A 39 -1.04 5.74 -9.37
C HIS A 39 0.40 6.23 -9.25
N THR A 40 0.56 7.41 -8.66
CA THR A 40 1.85 7.98 -8.28
C THR A 40 1.97 8.06 -6.77
N LEU A 41 3.19 8.04 -6.25
CA LEU A 41 3.38 8.16 -4.81
C LEU A 41 2.83 9.49 -4.28
N ASN A 42 3.06 10.59 -5.01
CA ASN A 42 2.56 11.91 -4.60
C ASN A 42 1.03 11.95 -4.52
N ASN A 43 0.34 11.33 -5.45
CA ASN A 43 -1.12 11.25 -5.40
C ASN A 43 -1.58 10.43 -4.19
N HIS A 44 -0.96 9.28 -3.94
CA HIS A 44 -1.30 8.46 -2.77
C HIS A 44 -1.02 9.19 -1.46
N ILE A 45 0.07 9.94 -1.35
CA ILE A 45 0.38 10.81 -0.22
C ILE A 45 -0.73 11.87 -0.05
N GLY A 46 -1.10 12.55 -1.15
CA GLY A 46 -2.13 13.58 -1.14
C GLY A 46 -3.48 13.04 -0.67
N TRP A 47 -3.90 11.88 -1.14
CA TRP A 47 -5.17 11.28 -0.71
C TRP A 47 -5.19 10.90 0.77
N ILE A 48 -4.09 10.34 1.29
CA ILE A 48 -4.01 10.05 2.74
C ILE A 48 -3.98 11.33 3.55
N ASN A 49 -3.26 12.36 3.10
CA ASN A 49 -3.26 13.66 3.77
C ASN A 49 -4.68 14.28 3.81
N THR A 50 -5.45 14.15 2.73
CA THR A 50 -6.86 14.57 2.72
C THR A 50 -7.67 13.82 3.78
N VAL A 51 -7.50 12.50 3.89
CA VAL A 51 -8.18 11.70 4.93
C VAL A 51 -7.82 12.17 6.34
N LEU A 52 -6.53 12.45 6.59
CA LEU A 52 -6.08 12.95 7.90
C LEU A 52 -6.75 14.27 8.26
N LYS A 53 -6.87 15.18 7.30
CA LYS A 53 -7.50 16.51 7.49
C LYS A 53 -9.01 16.42 7.65
N GLU A 54 -9.70 15.68 6.78
CA GLU A 54 -11.15 15.50 6.84
C GLU A 54 -11.63 14.80 8.12
N LEU A 55 -10.79 13.98 8.71
CA LEU A 55 -11.07 13.36 10.00
C LEU A 55 -10.66 14.20 11.21
N GLU A 56 -10.11 15.38 10.97
CA GLU A 56 -9.65 16.35 11.99
C GLU A 56 -8.73 15.70 13.03
N LEU A 57 -7.76 14.90 12.56
CA LEU A 57 -6.87 14.17 13.46
C LEU A 57 -5.78 15.09 13.99
N ASN A 58 -5.58 15.07 15.32
CA ASN A 58 -4.60 15.92 15.99
C ASN A 58 -3.45 15.13 16.62
N GLU A 59 -3.68 13.87 16.97
CA GLU A 59 -2.69 12.99 17.59
C GLU A 59 -2.76 11.62 16.96
N VAL A 60 -1.74 11.26 16.20
CA VAL A 60 -1.68 10.03 15.41
C VAL A 60 -0.52 9.17 15.86
N ILE A 61 -0.81 7.92 16.22
CA ILE A 61 0.17 6.85 16.25
C ILE A 61 0.02 6.09 14.94
N TYR A 62 1.02 6.14 14.11
CA TYR A 62 0.99 5.56 12.78
C TYR A 62 1.53 4.13 12.77
N ALA A 63 0.84 3.20 12.08
CA ALA A 63 1.36 1.87 11.79
C ALA A 63 1.36 1.66 10.28
N GLY A 64 2.54 1.44 9.69
CA GLY A 64 2.71 1.28 8.25
C GLY A 64 3.56 0.07 7.88
N GLN A 65 3.17 -0.60 6.78
CA GLN A 65 3.87 -1.75 6.23
C GLN A 65 3.89 -1.62 4.69
N ASP A 66 4.98 -2.05 4.07
CA ASP A 66 5.15 -2.01 2.61
C ASP A 66 4.95 -0.57 2.08
N TRP A 67 4.11 -0.32 1.07
CA TRP A 67 3.75 1.02 0.58
C TRP A 67 3.12 1.93 1.65
N GLY A 68 2.64 1.37 2.77
CA GLY A 68 2.21 2.16 3.91
C GLY A 68 3.32 3.03 4.49
N GLY A 69 4.59 2.59 4.45
CA GLY A 69 5.72 3.42 4.89
C GLY A 69 5.82 4.75 4.14
N PRO A 70 6.16 4.75 2.86
CA PRO A 70 6.34 5.99 2.10
C PRO A 70 5.04 6.80 1.95
N ILE A 71 3.89 6.16 1.76
CA ILE A 71 2.61 6.87 1.60
C ILE A 71 2.20 7.55 2.91
N GLY A 72 2.17 6.80 4.02
CA GLY A 72 1.68 7.35 5.28
C GLY A 72 2.66 8.31 5.94
N MET A 73 3.95 8.00 5.93
CA MET A 73 4.96 8.94 6.45
C MET A 73 5.05 10.19 5.57
N GLY A 74 4.91 10.05 4.24
CA GLY A 74 4.82 11.19 3.34
C GLY A 74 3.60 12.08 3.65
N ALA A 75 2.44 11.49 3.92
CA ALA A 75 1.26 12.27 4.31
C ALA A 75 1.43 12.98 5.66
N LEU A 76 2.00 12.30 6.65
CA LEU A 76 2.25 12.86 7.97
C LEU A 76 3.38 13.91 7.98
N SER A 77 4.33 13.84 7.04
CA SER A 77 5.36 14.87 6.90
C SER A 77 4.80 16.24 6.47
N LEU A 78 3.59 16.28 5.90
CA LEU A 78 2.89 17.53 5.55
C LEU A 78 2.23 18.18 6.77
N SER A 79 2.12 17.47 7.90
CA SER A 79 1.59 17.97 9.18
C SER A 79 2.26 17.21 10.33
N PRO A 80 3.57 17.42 10.53
CA PRO A 80 4.39 16.60 11.43
C PRO A 80 3.99 16.70 12.90
N GLU A 81 3.34 17.79 13.30
CA GLU A 81 2.80 18.02 14.64
C GLU A 81 1.74 16.99 15.05
N MET A 82 1.06 16.37 14.08
CA MET A 82 0.06 15.34 14.33
C MET A 82 0.70 14.02 14.78
N LEU A 83 1.94 13.75 14.39
CA LEU A 83 2.59 12.46 14.62
C LEU A 83 3.14 12.35 16.04
N LYS A 84 2.59 11.42 16.83
CA LYS A 84 3.06 11.09 18.19
C LYS A 84 3.98 9.87 18.23
N GLY A 85 3.90 9.02 17.24
CA GLY A 85 4.76 7.83 17.15
C GLY A 85 4.48 7.05 15.87
N ALA A 86 5.45 6.23 15.46
CA ALA A 86 5.32 5.38 14.28
C ALA A 86 5.83 3.97 14.55
N VAL A 87 5.10 2.98 14.03
CA VAL A 87 5.50 1.59 13.95
C VAL A 87 5.62 1.23 12.46
N LEU A 88 6.83 1.05 12.00
CA LEU A 88 7.13 0.77 10.60
C LEU A 88 7.63 -0.67 10.45
N MET A 89 7.01 -1.43 9.55
CA MET A 89 7.25 -2.86 9.37
C MET A 89 7.54 -3.16 7.90
N ASN A 90 8.67 -3.81 7.63
CA ASN A 90 9.05 -4.27 6.29
C ASN A 90 8.76 -3.20 5.22
N THR A 91 9.32 -2.01 5.41
CA THR A 91 9.09 -0.85 4.55
C THR A 91 10.34 0.02 4.43
N VAL A 92 10.34 0.88 3.44
CA VAL A 92 11.35 1.92 3.22
C VAL A 92 10.63 3.25 2.95
N PHE A 93 11.28 4.36 3.27
CA PHE A 93 10.74 5.70 2.99
C PHE A 93 11.80 6.65 2.41
N ASN A 94 12.96 6.11 2.07
CA ASN A 94 13.99 6.83 1.33
C ASN A 94 14.14 6.23 -0.06
N ALA A 95 14.22 7.09 -1.07
CA ALA A 95 14.62 6.64 -2.40
C ALA A 95 16.06 6.11 -2.36
N PRO A 96 16.40 5.11 -3.17
CA PRO A 96 17.78 4.65 -3.31
C PRO A 96 18.67 5.82 -3.74
N LYS A 97 19.85 5.96 -3.12
CA LYS A 97 20.83 7.00 -3.50
C LYS A 97 21.53 6.68 -4.83
N GLU A 98 21.58 5.42 -5.18
CA GLU A 98 22.17 4.88 -6.40
C GLU A 98 21.17 3.94 -7.07
N LYS A 99 21.50 3.47 -8.28
CA LYS A 99 20.66 2.49 -8.98
C LYS A 99 20.50 1.24 -8.11
N ALA A 100 19.28 0.92 -7.75
CA ALA A 100 18.97 -0.24 -6.91
C ALA A 100 18.85 -1.50 -7.77
N ASP A 101 19.38 -2.60 -7.27
CA ASP A 101 19.10 -3.92 -7.83
C ASP A 101 17.66 -4.31 -7.51
N LEU A 102 16.82 -4.23 -8.52
CA LEU A 102 15.44 -4.67 -8.42
C LEU A 102 15.39 -6.19 -8.28
N THR A 103 14.48 -6.68 -7.45
CA THR A 103 14.19 -8.13 -7.48
C THR A 103 13.73 -8.54 -8.88
N THR A 104 13.96 -9.79 -9.23
CA THR A 104 13.54 -10.36 -10.53
C THR A 104 12.05 -10.09 -10.82
N MET A 105 11.21 -10.13 -9.81
CA MET A 105 9.78 -9.84 -9.94
C MET A 105 9.54 -8.37 -10.34
N HIS A 106 10.16 -7.41 -9.64
CA HIS A 106 10.01 -5.99 -9.96
C HIS A 106 10.55 -5.65 -11.35
N ALA A 107 11.69 -6.22 -11.74
CA ALA A 107 12.26 -6.03 -13.07
C ALA A 107 11.29 -6.52 -14.17
N ARG A 108 10.70 -7.70 -13.99
CA ARG A 108 9.71 -8.25 -14.95
C ARG A 108 8.44 -7.41 -15.02
N VAL A 109 7.93 -6.96 -13.88
CA VAL A 109 6.72 -6.12 -13.81
C VAL A 109 6.93 -4.76 -14.47
N LYS A 110 8.13 -4.19 -14.39
CA LYS A 110 8.48 -2.94 -15.09
C LYS A 110 8.62 -3.09 -16.60
N THR A 111 8.82 -4.30 -17.12
CA THR A 111 8.93 -4.55 -18.55
C THR A 111 7.55 -4.41 -19.20
N PRO A 112 7.36 -3.50 -20.19
CA PRO A 112 6.10 -3.34 -20.91
C PRO A 112 5.62 -4.67 -21.52
N ILE A 113 4.32 -4.87 -21.57
CA ILE A 113 3.64 -6.09 -22.05
C ILE A 113 3.84 -7.28 -21.10
N LEU A 114 5.08 -7.55 -20.67
CA LEU A 114 5.36 -8.67 -19.76
C LEU A 114 4.73 -8.45 -18.39
N GLY A 115 4.79 -7.22 -17.87
CA GLY A 115 4.16 -6.87 -16.61
C GLY A 115 2.65 -7.04 -16.64
N GLU A 116 2.00 -6.58 -17.71
CA GLU A 116 0.56 -6.76 -17.94
C GLU A 116 0.19 -8.24 -18.01
N LEU A 117 0.91 -9.01 -18.83
CA LEU A 117 0.67 -10.44 -18.99
C LEU A 117 0.80 -11.19 -17.66
N LEU A 118 1.84 -10.89 -16.88
CA LEU A 118 2.08 -11.55 -15.60
C LEU A 118 1.00 -11.21 -14.57
N VAL A 119 0.70 -9.93 -14.38
CA VAL A 119 -0.14 -9.47 -13.27
C VAL A 119 -1.63 -9.53 -13.61
N GLU A 120 -2.00 -9.31 -14.87
CA GLU A 120 -3.41 -9.24 -15.27
C GLU A 120 -3.95 -10.60 -15.75
N LEU A 121 -3.12 -11.44 -16.35
CA LEU A 121 -3.58 -12.68 -17.00
C LEU A 121 -3.11 -13.96 -16.30
N LEU A 122 -1.85 -14.02 -15.89
CA LEU A 122 -1.25 -15.28 -15.42
C LEU A 122 -1.14 -15.39 -13.90
N PHE A 123 -1.29 -14.29 -13.18
CA PHE A 123 -0.93 -14.23 -11.79
C PHE A 123 -2.06 -13.65 -10.94
N ASN A 124 -2.74 -14.50 -10.18
CA ASN A 124 -3.58 -14.00 -9.10
C ASN A 124 -2.68 -13.66 -7.89
N PRO A 125 -2.34 -12.39 -7.66
CA PRO A 125 -1.41 -12.02 -6.61
C PRO A 125 -1.91 -12.40 -5.21
N PHE A 126 -3.21 -12.49 -5.01
CA PHE A 126 -3.81 -12.81 -3.70
C PHE A 126 -3.67 -14.30 -3.36
N GLU A 127 -3.81 -15.20 -4.32
CA GLU A 127 -3.56 -16.62 -4.12
C GLU A 127 -2.08 -16.91 -3.88
N GLN A 128 -1.20 -16.20 -4.59
CA GLN A 128 0.24 -16.37 -4.41
C GLN A 128 0.70 -15.84 -3.03
N LEU A 129 0.15 -14.71 -2.59
CA LEU A 129 0.42 -14.19 -1.24
C LEU A 129 0.06 -15.23 -0.17
N ALA A 130 -1.07 -15.93 -0.31
CA ALA A 130 -1.46 -16.99 0.62
C ALA A 130 -0.41 -18.11 0.72
N ARG A 131 0.26 -18.44 -0.39
CA ARG A 131 1.27 -19.52 -0.44
C ARG A 131 2.61 -19.13 0.19
N VAL A 132 2.95 -17.84 0.22
CA VAL A 132 4.24 -17.35 0.71
C VAL A 132 4.17 -16.78 2.13
N GLN A 133 3.01 -16.84 2.78
CA GLN A 133 2.86 -16.42 4.17
C GLN A 133 3.57 -17.37 5.14
N GLY A 134 4.10 -16.82 6.23
CA GLY A 134 4.71 -17.61 7.30
C GLY A 134 3.72 -18.55 8.01
N ASP A 135 2.45 -18.18 8.04
CA ASP A 135 1.34 -19.02 8.52
C ASP A 135 0.23 -19.08 7.48
N PRO A 136 0.24 -20.11 6.59
CA PRO A 136 -0.78 -20.29 5.57
C PRO A 136 -2.20 -20.42 6.12
N SER A 137 -2.38 -20.93 7.35
CA SER A 137 -3.70 -21.07 7.99
C SER A 137 -4.39 -19.73 8.26
N SER A 138 -3.62 -18.64 8.29
CA SER A 138 -4.15 -17.28 8.46
C SER A 138 -4.86 -16.75 7.20
N TRP A 139 -4.76 -17.44 6.08
CA TRP A 139 -5.32 -17.10 4.76
C TRP A 139 -6.37 -18.13 4.35
N SER A 140 -7.57 -18.05 4.93
CA SER A 140 -8.70 -18.83 4.43
C SER A 140 -9.16 -18.32 3.05
N ASP A 141 -9.92 -19.15 2.34
CA ASP A 141 -10.53 -18.79 1.04
C ASP A 141 -11.36 -17.51 1.13
N ASP A 142 -12.01 -17.26 2.26
CA ASP A 142 -12.77 -16.04 2.50
C ASP A 142 -11.86 -14.82 2.59
N VAL A 143 -10.71 -14.94 3.25
CA VAL A 143 -9.72 -13.87 3.33
C VAL A 143 -9.14 -13.56 1.95
N ILE A 144 -8.78 -14.58 1.16
CA ILE A 144 -8.30 -14.43 -0.22
C ILE A 144 -9.36 -13.72 -1.06
N ARG A 145 -10.62 -14.12 -0.95
CA ARG A 145 -11.76 -13.50 -1.64
C ARG A 145 -11.94 -12.03 -1.26
N LEU A 146 -11.91 -11.71 0.03
CA LEU A 146 -12.07 -10.34 0.51
C LEU A 146 -10.97 -9.40 0.01
N TYR A 147 -9.75 -9.90 -0.18
CA TYR A 147 -8.68 -9.11 -0.79
C TYR A 147 -8.81 -9.00 -2.32
N GLY A 148 -9.10 -10.11 -2.98
CA GLY A 148 -9.06 -10.23 -4.43
C GLY A 148 -10.30 -9.67 -5.12
N LYS A 149 -11.49 -10.04 -4.64
CA LYS A 149 -12.76 -9.72 -5.28
C LYS A 149 -12.93 -8.24 -5.64
N PRO A 150 -12.71 -7.27 -4.73
CA PRO A 150 -12.94 -5.86 -5.04
C PRO A 150 -11.98 -5.30 -6.11
N VAL A 151 -10.87 -5.97 -6.36
CA VAL A 151 -9.87 -5.55 -7.34
C VAL A 151 -10.07 -6.28 -8.66
N LEU A 152 -10.25 -7.60 -8.62
CA LEU A 152 -10.34 -8.44 -9.81
C LEU A 152 -11.68 -8.28 -10.53
N GLU A 153 -12.80 -8.26 -9.80
CA GLU A 153 -14.12 -8.11 -10.39
C GLU A 153 -14.41 -6.68 -10.89
N SER A 154 -13.72 -5.68 -10.35
CA SER A 154 -13.85 -4.29 -10.84
C SER A 154 -13.10 -4.03 -12.15
N GLY A 155 -12.40 -5.03 -12.70
CA GLY A 155 -11.53 -4.85 -13.86
C GLY A 155 -10.30 -3.97 -13.59
N ASN A 156 -9.94 -3.76 -12.34
CA ASN A 156 -8.86 -2.85 -11.94
C ASN A 156 -7.60 -3.58 -11.45
N SER A 157 -7.30 -4.74 -12.03
CA SER A 157 -6.02 -5.45 -11.83
C SER A 157 -4.80 -4.56 -12.12
N LYS A 158 -4.98 -3.56 -13.00
CA LYS A 158 -3.98 -2.52 -13.31
C LYS A 158 -3.52 -1.72 -12.10
N ALA A 159 -4.33 -1.55 -11.07
CA ALA A 159 -3.92 -0.85 -9.86
C ALA A 159 -2.75 -1.57 -9.15
N ILE A 160 -2.78 -2.91 -9.09
CA ILE A 160 -1.71 -3.71 -8.49
C ILE A 160 -0.43 -3.54 -9.30
N LEU A 161 -0.53 -3.67 -10.63
CA LEU A 161 0.60 -3.48 -11.55
C LEU A 161 1.22 -2.07 -11.40
N SER A 162 0.37 -1.05 -11.36
CA SER A 162 0.82 0.34 -11.20
C SER A 162 1.53 0.55 -9.87
N MET A 163 1.01 0.02 -8.78
CA MET A 163 1.67 0.11 -7.48
C MET A 163 3.02 -0.63 -7.45
N MET A 164 3.13 -1.79 -8.09
CA MET A 164 4.41 -2.49 -8.20
C MET A 164 5.42 -1.71 -9.04
N ARG A 165 4.96 -0.97 -10.06
CA ARG A 165 5.79 -0.12 -10.93
C ARG A 165 6.26 1.17 -10.24
N MET A 166 5.63 1.61 -9.17
CA MET A 166 6.08 2.78 -8.40
C MET A 166 7.41 2.54 -7.66
N VAL A 167 7.84 1.28 -7.48
CA VAL A 167 9.11 1.00 -6.79
C VAL A 167 10.26 1.68 -7.53
N PRO A 168 10.99 2.62 -6.87
CA PRO A 168 12.08 3.33 -7.50
C PRO A 168 13.25 2.39 -7.77
N ASP A 169 13.89 2.55 -8.94
CA ASP A 169 15.08 1.80 -9.36
C ASP A 169 16.35 2.67 -9.39
N GLY A 170 16.24 3.87 -8.88
CA GLY A 170 17.34 4.82 -8.78
C GLY A 170 16.97 6.05 -7.97
N PRO A 171 17.87 7.02 -7.88
CA PRO A 171 17.58 8.27 -7.21
C PRO A 171 16.41 8.96 -7.91
N ASP A 172 15.32 9.14 -7.17
CA ASP A 172 14.17 9.88 -7.66
C ASP A 172 14.48 11.38 -7.55
N PRO A 173 14.41 12.17 -8.65
CA PRO A 173 14.57 13.62 -8.59
C PRO A 173 13.47 14.32 -7.77
N VAL A 174 12.34 13.68 -7.56
CA VAL A 174 11.29 14.13 -6.63
C VAL A 174 11.52 13.45 -5.29
N SER A 175 12.53 13.93 -4.57
CA SER A 175 12.97 13.26 -3.36
C SER A 175 11.89 13.25 -2.27
N TYR A 176 11.68 12.08 -1.69
CA TYR A 176 10.94 11.86 -0.44
C TYR A 176 11.60 12.53 0.79
N THR A 177 12.55 13.39 0.61
CA THR A 177 13.45 13.91 1.64
C THR A 177 13.21 15.36 2.01
N HIS A 178 12.05 15.88 1.71
CA HIS A 178 11.70 17.23 2.19
C HIS A 178 10.91 17.19 3.47
#